data_5e4ddef3aed6f7ac2e83effb66a38a2e
#
_entry.id   5e4ddef3aed6f7ac2e83effb66a38a2e
#
_cell.length_a   1.000
_cell.length_b   1.000
_cell.length_c   1.000
_cell.angle_alpha   90.00
_cell.angle_beta   90.00
_cell.angle_gamma   90.00
#
_symmetry.space_group_name_H-M   'P 1'
#
loop_
_entity.id
_entity.type
_entity.pdbx_description
1 polymer ?
#
loop_
_entity_poly.entity_id
_entity_poly.type
_entity_poly.pdbx_seq_one_letter_code
_entity_poly.pdbx_strand_id
1 'polypeptide(L)'
;MSIVRLLLALACCWGALACSDSGKPQVSGVVTPAPAPTESKQAEAVAARKVALVMKTLTNPFFIEMEKGARRAQQELGAELLVKTASQETSIEQQVQIVEELIRMRVDAIVIAPGDSLRLVPVLKSAQEAGIQIVNIDNRLDAEALQKHGMSRVPFISVDNEKAAYASARFIAQQVHKPTKAAILEGIRSADNARQRKNGAERAFKENPLVSIVAMESANWKIDEGYEVTRKLFTAHPDIGLLFCANDMMALGALKYLQESGKQGVKVASYDALDEAREAVKAGTMAVTVDQQAAEQGYQGVRSAIRALKGEQLPEVLLVDTRLVTAESLK
;
A
#
# COMPACT_ATOMS: atom_id res chain seq x y z
N MET A 1 45.90 -40.15 -8.40
CA MET A 1 46.93 -39.95 -9.46
C MET A 1 47.15 -38.46 -9.51
N SER A 2 48.21 -38.04 -8.90
CA SER A 2 49.52 -37.56 -9.37
C SER A 2 49.45 -36.06 -9.73
N ILE A 3 49.97 -35.17 -8.88
CA ILE A 3 51.37 -34.65 -8.81
C ILE A 3 51.61 -33.72 -10.00
N VAL A 4 52.03 -32.45 -9.84
CA VAL A 4 53.36 -31.94 -9.56
C VAL A 4 53.36 -30.43 -9.36
N ARG A 5 53.91 -29.98 -8.32
CA ARG A 5 54.72 -28.85 -7.94
C ARG A 5 55.66 -28.33 -9.04
N LEU A 6 55.95 -27.04 -9.05
CA LEU A 6 57.37 -26.59 -9.09
C LEU A 6 57.55 -25.13 -8.63
N LEU A 7 58.50 -24.96 -7.74
CA LEU A 7 59.14 -23.77 -7.19
C LEU A 7 60.29 -23.28 -8.12
N LEU A 8 60.73 -22.03 -7.98
CA LEU A 8 62.14 -21.49 -7.91
C LEU A 8 62.06 -19.97 -8.15
N ALA A 9 62.38 -19.04 -7.36
CA ALA A 9 63.53 -18.73 -6.47
C ALA A 9 64.75 -18.06 -7.19
N LEU A 10 65.23 -17.02 -6.51
CA LEU A 10 66.57 -16.37 -6.56
C LEU A 10 66.88 -15.39 -7.72
N ALA A 11 67.66 -14.33 -7.58
CA ALA A 11 68.52 -13.77 -6.51
C ALA A 11 68.97 -12.35 -6.92
N CYS A 12 69.24 -11.53 -5.92
CA CYS A 12 70.44 -10.71 -5.62
C CYS A 12 71.36 -10.14 -6.71
N CYS A 13 71.75 -8.85 -6.54
CA CYS A 13 73.09 -8.33 -6.36
C CYS A 13 73.12 -6.82 -6.39
N TRP A 14 73.47 -6.13 -5.39
CA TRP A 14 74.70 -5.58 -4.84
C TRP A 14 75.48 -4.70 -5.81
N GLY A 15 75.84 -3.47 -5.38
CA GLY A 15 76.83 -2.59 -5.93
C GLY A 15 76.88 -1.24 -5.22
N ALA A 16 77.89 -1.10 -4.38
CA ALA A 16 78.16 0.05 -3.53
C ALA A 16 79.29 0.97 -4.12
N LEU A 17 79.48 2.11 -3.38
CA LEU A 17 80.65 3.03 -3.37
C LEU A 17 80.69 4.14 -4.44
N ALA A 18 81.15 5.37 -4.17
CA ALA A 18 81.78 6.05 -3.04
C ALA A 18 81.84 7.56 -3.28
N CYS A 19 81.91 8.29 -2.15
CA CYS A 19 82.59 9.56 -1.79
C CYS A 19 83.01 10.61 -2.84
N SER A 20 82.74 11.88 -2.58
CA SER A 20 83.55 12.92 -1.93
C SER A 20 82.97 14.35 -2.21
N ASP A 21 82.74 15.10 -1.24
CA ASP A 21 83.42 16.14 -0.47
C ASP A 21 83.32 17.56 -1.03
N SER A 22 83.13 18.45 -0.05
CA SER A 22 83.42 19.90 0.01
C SER A 22 82.45 20.91 -0.57
N GLY A 23 81.97 21.77 0.35
CA GLY A 23 81.64 23.16 0.07
C GLY A 23 80.43 23.72 0.77
N LYS A 24 80.61 24.18 2.02
CA LYS A 24 79.57 25.14 2.64
C LYS A 24 79.72 26.52 2.04
N PRO A 25 78.62 27.27 1.95
CA PRO A 25 78.37 28.21 3.03
C PRO A 25 76.85 28.27 3.44
N GLN A 26 76.65 28.65 4.71
CA GLN A 26 75.38 28.91 5.36
C GLN A 26 74.64 30.06 4.72
N VAL A 27 73.28 29.87 4.56
CA VAL A 27 72.33 31.00 4.62
C VAL A 27 71.17 30.55 5.48
N SER A 28 70.98 31.26 6.59
CA SER A 28 69.83 31.13 7.50
C SER A 28 68.56 31.53 6.76
N GLY A 29 67.69 30.55 6.49
CA GLY A 29 66.28 30.79 6.10
C GLY A 29 65.37 30.12 7.08
N VAL A 30 64.65 30.91 7.86
CA VAL A 30 63.59 30.46 8.76
C VAL A 30 62.51 29.80 7.89
N VAL A 31 62.40 28.48 7.92
CA VAL A 31 61.31 27.73 7.29
C VAL A 31 60.17 27.65 8.32
N THR A 32 59.16 28.46 8.10
CA THR A 32 57.87 28.33 8.76
C THR A 32 57.25 26.98 8.37
N PRO A 33 56.85 26.13 9.33
CA PRO A 33 56.19 24.88 8.98
C PRO A 33 54.83 25.18 8.33
N ALA A 34 54.61 24.56 7.17
CA ALA A 34 53.31 24.57 6.49
C ALA A 34 52.22 23.99 7.42
N PRO A 35 51.01 24.56 7.42
CA PRO A 35 49.93 24.01 8.22
C PRO A 35 49.63 22.57 7.74
N ALA A 36 49.49 21.68 8.71
CA ALA A 36 49.05 20.30 8.49
C ALA A 36 47.76 20.27 7.71
N PRO A 37 47.53 19.30 6.80
CA PRO A 37 46.29 19.19 6.09
C PRO A 37 45.15 19.01 7.11
N THR A 38 44.22 19.93 7.09
CA THR A 38 42.97 19.87 7.85
C THR A 38 42.29 18.55 7.47
N GLU A 39 42.16 17.63 8.41
CA GLU A 39 41.33 16.44 8.25
C GLU A 39 39.95 16.91 7.78
N SER A 40 39.65 16.61 6.54
CA SER A 40 38.28 16.70 6.04
C SER A 40 37.44 15.76 6.89
N LYS A 41 36.56 16.30 7.73
CA LYS A 41 35.47 15.54 8.32
C LYS A 41 34.77 14.81 7.17
N GLN A 42 35.06 13.54 6.99
CA GLN A 42 34.22 12.66 6.20
C GLN A 42 32.81 12.82 6.78
N ALA A 43 31.90 13.38 6.00
CA ALA A 43 30.50 13.36 6.31
C ALA A 43 30.12 11.88 6.44
N GLU A 44 29.87 11.42 7.68
CA GLU A 44 29.29 10.09 7.88
C GLU A 44 28.04 10.03 6.99
N ALA A 45 28.06 9.13 6.03
CA ALA A 45 26.91 8.85 5.21
C ALA A 45 25.77 8.45 6.16
N VAL A 46 24.80 9.34 6.36
CA VAL A 46 23.61 9.05 7.17
C VAL A 46 22.97 7.80 6.57
N ALA A 47 23.00 6.70 7.33
CA ALA A 47 22.41 5.45 6.87
C ALA A 47 20.98 5.68 6.40
N ALA A 48 20.64 5.13 5.23
CA ALA A 48 19.29 5.27 4.68
C ALA A 48 18.26 4.74 5.67
N ARG A 49 17.18 5.50 5.91
CA ARG A 49 16.11 5.10 6.82
C ARG A 49 15.40 3.85 6.28
N LYS A 50 15.22 2.84 7.14
CA LYS A 50 14.55 1.58 6.82
C LYS A 50 13.05 1.72 7.04
N VAL A 51 12.29 1.80 5.97
CA VAL A 51 10.82 1.88 6.00
C VAL A 51 10.26 0.56 5.49
N ALA A 52 9.39 -0.07 6.28
CA ALA A 52 8.67 -1.26 5.84
C ALA A 52 7.26 -0.89 5.35
N LEU A 53 6.89 -1.31 4.14
CA LEU A 53 5.54 -1.28 3.63
C LEU A 53 4.90 -2.64 3.85
N VAL A 54 3.88 -2.71 4.70
CA VAL A 54 3.14 -3.94 5.02
C VAL A 54 1.75 -3.86 4.37
N MET A 55 1.52 -4.71 3.38
CA MET A 55 0.25 -4.78 2.63
C MET A 55 -0.47 -6.09 2.91
N LYS A 56 -1.76 -6.16 2.53
CA LYS A 56 -2.60 -7.33 2.77
C LYS A 56 -2.20 -8.52 1.89
N THR A 57 -1.90 -8.27 0.60
CA THR A 57 -1.55 -9.30 -0.39
C THR A 57 -1.00 -8.67 -1.67
N LEU A 58 -0.42 -9.47 -2.57
CA LEU A 58 -0.13 -9.07 -3.96
C LEU A 58 -1.02 -9.79 -4.98
N THR A 59 -1.96 -10.64 -4.53
CA THR A 59 -2.92 -11.28 -5.43
C THR A 59 -4.03 -10.33 -5.89
N ASN A 60 -4.21 -9.19 -5.21
CA ASN A 60 -5.06 -8.09 -5.65
C ASN A 60 -4.19 -7.02 -6.30
N PRO A 61 -4.37 -6.71 -7.60
CA PRO A 61 -3.56 -5.72 -8.33
C PRO A 61 -3.56 -4.31 -7.70
N PHE A 62 -4.57 -3.96 -6.92
CA PHE A 62 -4.62 -2.72 -6.14
C PHE A 62 -3.33 -2.51 -5.31
N PHE A 63 -2.83 -3.56 -4.65
CA PHE A 63 -1.62 -3.46 -3.83
C PHE A 63 -0.33 -3.42 -4.66
N ILE A 64 -0.35 -3.93 -5.90
CA ILE A 64 0.78 -3.78 -6.84
C ILE A 64 0.93 -2.30 -7.21
N GLU A 65 -0.16 -1.60 -7.51
CA GLU A 65 -0.14 -0.16 -7.77
C GLU A 65 0.30 0.65 -6.55
N MET A 66 -0.14 0.27 -5.35
CA MET A 66 0.30 0.88 -4.09
C MET A 66 1.81 0.73 -3.88
N GLU A 67 2.37 -0.45 -4.16
CA GLU A 67 3.82 -0.69 -4.11
C GLU A 67 4.58 0.22 -5.09
N LYS A 68 4.09 0.39 -6.32
CA LYS A 68 4.73 1.28 -7.32
C LYS A 68 4.86 2.71 -6.77
N GLY A 69 3.81 3.22 -6.14
CA GLY A 69 3.84 4.54 -5.50
C GLY A 69 4.85 4.63 -4.35
N ALA A 70 4.88 3.61 -3.50
CA ALA A 70 5.85 3.54 -2.39
C ALA A 70 7.30 3.48 -2.89
N ARG A 71 7.57 2.73 -3.97
CA ARG A 71 8.89 2.68 -4.60
C ARG A 71 9.30 4.01 -5.23
N ARG A 72 8.35 4.76 -5.81
CA ARG A 72 8.61 6.12 -6.26
C ARG A 72 9.06 7.01 -5.11
N ALA A 73 8.36 6.96 -3.97
CA ALA A 73 8.77 7.70 -2.77
C ALA A 73 10.13 7.25 -2.23
N GLN A 74 10.43 5.94 -2.26
CA GLN A 74 11.75 5.40 -1.91
C GLN A 74 12.86 6.05 -2.73
N GLN A 75 12.69 6.12 -4.05
CA GLN A 75 13.70 6.70 -4.96
C GLN A 75 13.89 8.18 -4.73
N GLU A 76 12.79 8.95 -4.59
CA GLU A 76 12.83 10.40 -4.41
C GLU A 76 13.39 10.82 -3.04
N LEU A 77 13.17 10.03 -2.00
CA LEU A 77 13.51 10.39 -0.62
C LEU A 77 14.76 9.68 -0.07
N GLY A 78 15.36 8.78 -0.84
CA GLY A 78 16.58 8.05 -0.47
C GLY A 78 16.38 7.08 0.72
N ALA A 79 15.20 6.48 0.85
CA ALA A 79 14.91 5.49 1.90
C ALA A 79 15.28 4.06 1.45
N GLU A 80 15.51 3.16 2.39
CA GLU A 80 15.51 1.70 2.16
C GLU A 80 14.09 1.19 2.39
N LEU A 81 13.42 0.70 1.32
CA LEU A 81 12.04 0.20 1.40
C LEU A 81 12.01 -1.33 1.44
N LEU A 82 11.48 -1.87 2.52
CA LEU A 82 11.17 -3.29 2.68
C LEU A 82 9.68 -3.51 2.40
N VAL A 83 9.36 -4.27 1.37
CA VAL A 83 7.96 -4.62 1.06
C VAL A 83 7.64 -6.00 1.62
N LYS A 84 6.60 -6.08 2.42
CA LYS A 84 6.11 -7.31 3.07
C LYS A 84 4.61 -7.44 2.82
N THR A 85 4.16 -8.64 2.54
CA THR A 85 2.75 -8.94 2.31
C THR A 85 2.35 -10.27 2.93
N ALA A 86 1.10 -10.37 3.34
CA ALA A 86 0.49 -11.65 3.67
C ALA A 86 0.05 -12.38 2.38
N SER A 87 -0.36 -13.62 2.49
CA SER A 87 -0.76 -14.44 1.34
C SER A 87 -2.14 -14.06 0.78
N GLN A 88 -3.05 -13.59 1.65
CA GLN A 88 -4.41 -13.18 1.31
C GLN A 88 -4.84 -12.00 2.19
N GLU A 89 -5.87 -11.25 1.76
CA GLU A 89 -6.42 -10.13 2.53
C GLU A 89 -7.00 -10.57 3.89
N THR A 90 -7.39 -11.82 4.01
CA THR A 90 -7.90 -12.43 5.25
C THR A 90 -6.82 -13.00 6.17
N SER A 91 -5.54 -12.98 5.76
CA SER A 91 -4.43 -13.60 6.50
C SER A 91 -3.88 -12.66 7.59
N ILE A 92 -4.71 -12.31 8.56
CA ILE A 92 -4.40 -11.32 9.60
C ILE A 92 -3.24 -11.77 10.48
N GLU A 93 -3.19 -13.05 10.85
CA GLU A 93 -2.10 -13.61 11.67
C GLU A 93 -0.74 -13.49 10.98
N GLN A 94 -0.69 -13.61 9.65
CA GLN A 94 0.54 -13.38 8.91
C GLN A 94 0.98 -11.90 8.97
N GLN A 95 0.04 -10.95 8.94
CA GLN A 95 0.40 -9.53 9.14
C GLN A 95 0.94 -9.29 10.55
N VAL A 96 0.38 -9.93 11.59
CA VAL A 96 0.92 -9.86 12.95
C VAL A 96 2.36 -10.38 12.98
N GLN A 97 2.62 -11.58 12.42
CA GLN A 97 3.97 -12.17 12.36
C GLN A 97 4.96 -11.28 11.59
N ILE A 98 4.52 -10.65 10.49
CA ILE A 98 5.33 -9.71 9.73
C ILE A 98 5.73 -8.51 10.60
N VAL A 99 4.80 -7.94 11.35
CA VAL A 99 5.11 -6.80 12.24
C VAL A 99 6.09 -7.22 13.34
N GLU A 100 5.92 -8.42 13.94
CA GLU A 100 6.87 -8.97 14.91
C GLU A 100 8.28 -9.17 14.31
N GLU A 101 8.37 -9.65 13.06
CA GLU A 101 9.65 -9.74 12.34
C GLU A 101 10.29 -8.36 12.18
N LEU A 102 9.53 -7.35 11.76
CA LEU A 102 10.01 -5.99 11.56
C LEU A 102 10.48 -5.34 12.87
N ILE A 103 9.85 -5.66 14.00
CA ILE A 103 10.32 -5.25 15.34
C ILE A 103 11.71 -5.85 15.60
N ARG A 104 11.91 -7.15 15.35
CA ARG A 104 13.22 -7.82 15.51
C ARG A 104 14.28 -7.25 14.57
N MET A 105 13.89 -6.85 13.37
CA MET A 105 14.77 -6.21 12.37
C MET A 105 15.11 -4.75 12.71
N ARG A 106 14.44 -4.15 13.69
CA ARG A 106 14.60 -2.75 14.11
C ARG A 106 14.49 -1.78 12.93
N VAL A 107 13.41 -1.91 12.15
CA VAL A 107 13.12 -0.92 11.11
C VAL A 107 12.80 0.44 11.73
N ASP A 108 13.03 1.54 11.01
CA ASP A 108 12.75 2.89 11.52
C ASP A 108 11.25 3.21 11.49
N ALA A 109 10.53 2.71 10.48
CA ALA A 109 9.09 2.94 10.33
C ALA A 109 8.36 1.77 9.67
N ILE A 110 7.09 1.63 10.02
CA ILE A 110 6.14 0.71 9.37
C ILE A 110 4.99 1.51 8.77
N VAL A 111 4.80 1.40 7.45
CA VAL A 111 3.63 1.87 6.71
C VAL A 111 2.74 0.66 6.50
N ILE A 112 1.54 0.63 7.08
CA ILE A 112 0.70 -0.56 7.07
C ILE A 112 -0.70 -0.30 6.50
N ALA A 113 -1.11 -1.19 5.57
CA ALA A 113 -2.49 -1.38 5.13
C ALA A 113 -3.07 -2.61 5.89
N PRO A 114 -3.73 -2.43 7.04
CA PRO A 114 -4.17 -3.54 7.87
C PRO A 114 -5.36 -4.29 7.25
N GLY A 115 -5.36 -5.61 7.31
CA GLY A 115 -6.50 -6.44 6.88
C GLY A 115 -7.68 -6.39 7.87
N ASP A 116 -7.40 -6.06 9.13
CA ASP A 116 -8.38 -5.93 10.21
C ASP A 116 -8.13 -4.65 11.01
N SER A 117 -9.18 -3.92 11.35
CA SER A 117 -9.06 -2.62 12.02
C SER A 117 -8.68 -2.73 13.51
N LEU A 118 -8.91 -3.88 14.15
CA LEU A 118 -8.71 -4.11 15.59
C LEU A 118 -7.50 -4.98 15.89
N ARG A 119 -7.37 -6.12 15.19
CA ARG A 119 -6.44 -7.20 15.55
C ARG A 119 -4.97 -6.83 15.38
N LEU A 120 -4.64 -5.83 14.56
CA LEU A 120 -3.28 -5.37 14.35
C LEU A 120 -2.82 -4.35 15.44
N VAL A 121 -3.75 -3.72 16.17
CA VAL A 121 -3.43 -2.67 17.14
C VAL A 121 -2.45 -3.13 18.21
N PRO A 122 -2.59 -4.30 18.87
CA PRO A 122 -1.67 -4.73 19.92
C PRO A 122 -0.22 -4.89 19.44
N VAL A 123 0.00 -5.53 18.29
CA VAL A 123 1.36 -5.73 17.75
C VAL A 123 1.97 -4.43 17.24
N LEU A 124 1.16 -3.51 16.70
CA LEU A 124 1.61 -2.18 16.31
C LEU A 124 1.97 -1.32 17.52
N LYS A 125 1.29 -1.51 18.66
CA LYS A 125 1.69 -0.92 19.93
C LYS A 125 3.08 -1.39 20.35
N SER A 126 3.35 -2.69 20.28
CA SER A 126 4.68 -3.23 20.57
C SER A 126 5.75 -2.66 19.64
N ALA A 127 5.43 -2.45 18.35
CA ALA A 127 6.34 -1.79 17.42
C ALA A 127 6.60 -0.33 17.81
N GLN A 128 5.57 0.42 18.21
CA GLN A 128 5.72 1.81 18.69
C GLN A 128 6.57 1.90 19.96
N GLU A 129 6.39 0.96 20.90
CA GLU A 129 7.19 0.86 22.11
C GLU A 129 8.67 0.51 21.85
N ALA A 130 8.93 -0.20 20.75
CA ALA A 130 10.29 -0.44 20.25
C ALA A 130 10.90 0.77 19.51
N GLY A 131 10.20 1.93 19.47
CA GLY A 131 10.66 3.16 18.83
C GLY A 131 10.39 3.26 17.34
N ILE A 132 9.59 2.35 16.78
CA ILE A 132 9.25 2.31 15.34
C ILE A 132 8.10 3.28 15.07
N GLN A 133 8.26 4.16 14.08
CA GLN A 133 7.17 5.04 13.62
C GLN A 133 6.11 4.27 12.86
N ILE A 134 4.84 4.51 13.19
CA ILE A 134 3.72 3.83 12.53
C ILE A 134 2.95 4.82 11.67
N VAL A 135 2.68 4.45 10.42
CA VAL A 135 1.79 5.17 9.48
C VAL A 135 0.76 4.18 8.97
N ASN A 136 -0.51 4.50 9.15
CA ASN A 136 -1.63 3.67 8.69
C ASN A 136 -2.10 4.13 7.31
N ILE A 137 -2.28 3.22 6.37
CA ILE A 137 -2.81 3.52 5.03
C ILE A 137 -3.96 2.60 4.66
N ASP A 138 -4.74 2.97 3.63
CA ASP A 138 -5.85 2.20 3.04
C ASP A 138 -7.01 1.93 4.02
N ASN A 139 -6.88 0.95 4.89
CA ASN A 139 -7.88 0.58 5.90
C ASN A 139 -7.53 1.18 7.25
N ARG A 140 -8.49 1.88 7.87
CA ARG A 140 -8.27 2.59 9.12
C ARG A 140 -8.19 1.62 10.30
N LEU A 141 -7.19 1.80 11.15
CA LEU A 141 -7.14 1.21 12.48
C LEU A 141 -8.24 1.82 13.36
N ASP A 142 -8.83 1.01 14.22
CA ASP A 142 -9.94 1.45 15.07
C ASP A 142 -9.48 2.49 16.10
N ALA A 143 -10.14 3.63 16.11
CA ALA A 143 -9.74 4.77 16.95
C ALA A 143 -9.89 4.49 18.45
N GLU A 144 -10.92 3.73 18.86
CA GLU A 144 -11.11 3.37 20.27
C GLU A 144 -10.05 2.36 20.72
N ALA A 145 -9.71 1.39 19.84
CA ALA A 145 -8.64 0.45 20.11
C ALA A 145 -7.27 1.15 20.21
N LEU A 146 -6.96 2.09 19.31
CA LEU A 146 -5.75 2.90 19.39
C LEU A 146 -5.70 3.67 20.72
N GLN A 147 -6.77 4.33 21.11
CA GLN A 147 -6.86 5.05 22.36
C GLN A 147 -6.69 4.12 23.57
N LYS A 148 -7.37 2.98 23.59
CA LYS A 148 -7.28 1.98 24.67
C LYS A 148 -5.86 1.45 24.86
N HIS A 149 -5.10 1.32 23.78
CA HIS A 149 -3.69 0.90 23.81
C HIS A 149 -2.71 2.07 23.97
N GLY A 150 -3.17 3.30 24.19
CA GLY A 150 -2.32 4.47 24.32
C GLY A 150 -1.54 4.83 23.06
N MET A 151 -2.04 4.42 21.90
CA MET A 151 -1.48 4.77 20.59
C MET A 151 -2.15 6.05 20.06
N SER A 152 -1.78 7.19 20.59
CA SER A 152 -2.21 8.47 20.03
C SER A 152 -1.32 8.87 18.84
N ARG A 153 -1.92 9.53 17.82
CA ARG A 153 -1.21 10.13 16.67
C ARG A 153 -0.61 9.14 15.67
N VAL A 154 -1.34 8.08 15.32
CA VAL A 154 -1.02 7.28 14.15
C VAL A 154 -1.59 7.99 12.92
N PRO A 155 -0.75 8.60 12.04
CA PRO A 155 -1.25 9.24 10.83
C PRO A 155 -1.98 8.24 9.95
N PHE A 156 -3.12 8.65 9.40
CA PHE A 156 -3.92 7.82 8.50
C PHE A 156 -4.01 8.45 7.12
N ILE A 157 -3.64 7.69 6.09
CA ILE A 157 -3.69 8.12 4.69
C ILE A 157 -4.60 7.17 3.92
N SER A 158 -5.68 7.68 3.34
CA SER A 158 -6.62 6.91 2.55
C SER A 158 -7.48 7.85 1.71
N VAL A 159 -8.66 7.38 1.33
CA VAL A 159 -9.69 8.14 0.63
C VAL A 159 -10.95 8.25 1.52
N ASP A 160 -11.86 9.14 1.17
CA ASP A 160 -13.21 9.13 1.74
C ASP A 160 -14.02 7.98 1.13
N ASN A 161 -13.90 6.80 1.77
CA ASN A 161 -14.49 5.56 1.28
C ASN A 161 -16.02 5.62 1.20
N GLU A 162 -16.68 6.27 2.17
CA GLU A 162 -18.13 6.38 2.17
C GLU A 162 -18.63 7.28 1.05
N LYS A 163 -18.01 8.46 0.89
CA LYS A 163 -18.37 9.41 -0.17
C LYS A 163 -18.16 8.83 -1.56
N ALA A 164 -17.04 8.13 -1.78
CA ALA A 164 -16.71 7.57 -3.08
C ALA A 164 -17.61 6.37 -3.44
N ALA A 165 -17.91 5.48 -2.48
CA ALA A 165 -18.85 4.39 -2.69
C ALA A 165 -20.29 4.90 -2.90
N TYR A 166 -20.70 5.94 -2.17
CA TYR A 166 -21.95 6.61 -2.43
C TYR A 166 -22.03 7.12 -3.87
N ALA A 167 -20.99 7.80 -4.36
CA ALA A 167 -20.97 8.31 -5.73
C ALA A 167 -21.06 7.19 -6.77
N SER A 168 -20.35 6.07 -6.55
CA SER A 168 -20.39 4.90 -7.43
C SER A 168 -21.78 4.24 -7.45
N ALA A 169 -22.35 3.94 -6.30
CA ALA A 169 -23.68 3.32 -6.21
C ALA A 169 -24.79 4.27 -6.72
N ARG A 170 -24.69 5.57 -6.45
CA ARG A 170 -25.61 6.58 -6.94
C ARG A 170 -25.60 6.66 -8.46
N PHE A 171 -24.44 6.50 -9.10
CA PHE A 171 -24.32 6.51 -10.57
C PHE A 171 -25.26 5.48 -11.22
N ILE A 172 -25.40 4.28 -10.66
CA ILE A 172 -26.34 3.27 -11.17
C ILE A 172 -27.76 3.47 -10.67
N ALA A 173 -27.94 3.95 -9.42
CA ALA A 173 -29.26 4.18 -8.85
C ALA A 173 -30.04 5.29 -9.57
N GLN A 174 -29.38 6.35 -10.02
CA GLN A 174 -30.02 7.45 -10.77
C GLN A 174 -30.58 7.05 -12.14
N GLN A 175 -30.15 5.91 -12.67
CA GLN A 175 -30.60 5.38 -13.97
C GLN A 175 -31.83 4.46 -13.83
N VAL A 176 -32.41 4.37 -12.63
CA VAL A 176 -33.57 3.55 -12.34
C VAL A 176 -34.87 4.36 -12.57
N HIS A 177 -35.76 3.83 -13.39
CA HIS A 177 -37.04 4.47 -13.74
C HIS A 177 -38.27 3.60 -13.40
N LYS A 178 -38.04 2.43 -12.77
CA LYS A 178 -39.10 1.49 -12.31
C LYS A 178 -38.63 0.78 -11.05
N PRO A 179 -39.53 0.21 -10.22
CA PRO A 179 -39.15 -0.57 -9.06
C PRO A 179 -38.07 -1.59 -9.39
N THR A 180 -36.93 -1.53 -8.71
CA THR A 180 -35.74 -2.33 -8.99
C THR A 180 -35.11 -2.83 -7.70
N LYS A 181 -34.79 -4.12 -7.63
CA LYS A 181 -34.06 -4.74 -6.53
C LYS A 181 -32.57 -4.50 -6.64
N ALA A 182 -31.94 -4.22 -5.53
CA ALA A 182 -30.49 -4.02 -5.41
C ALA A 182 -29.86 -5.00 -4.41
N ALA A 183 -28.61 -5.37 -4.65
CA ALA A 183 -27.78 -6.07 -3.67
C ALA A 183 -26.42 -5.39 -3.52
N ILE A 184 -25.78 -5.63 -2.36
CA ILE A 184 -24.46 -5.10 -2.02
C ILE A 184 -23.55 -6.27 -1.68
N LEU A 185 -22.41 -6.40 -2.39
CA LEU A 185 -21.31 -7.25 -2.00
C LEU A 185 -20.35 -6.44 -1.13
N GLU A 186 -20.28 -6.83 0.14
CA GLU A 186 -19.40 -6.21 1.13
C GLU A 186 -18.00 -6.82 1.06
N GLY A 187 -17.00 -6.06 1.49
CA GLY A 187 -15.68 -6.59 1.79
C GLY A 187 -15.61 -7.32 3.15
N ILE A 188 -14.41 -7.42 3.73
CA ILE A 188 -14.21 -8.00 5.07
C ILE A 188 -14.90 -7.09 6.10
N ARG A 189 -15.89 -7.63 6.82
CA ARG A 189 -16.75 -6.84 7.74
C ARG A 189 -16.00 -6.20 8.92
N SER A 190 -14.84 -6.76 9.31
CA SER A 190 -13.98 -6.18 10.36
C SER A 190 -13.08 -5.05 9.87
N ALA A 191 -13.07 -4.77 8.56
CA ALA A 191 -12.33 -3.67 7.97
C ALA A 191 -13.20 -2.40 7.91
N ASP A 192 -12.64 -1.27 8.35
CA ASP A 192 -13.35 0.01 8.38
C ASP A 192 -13.77 0.49 6.99
N ASN A 193 -12.88 0.39 5.99
CA ASN A 193 -13.17 0.75 4.61
C ASN A 193 -14.32 -0.08 4.01
N ALA A 194 -14.47 -1.36 4.39
CA ALA A 194 -15.61 -2.18 3.96
C ALA A 194 -16.94 -1.65 4.51
N ARG A 195 -16.96 -1.30 5.81
CA ARG A 195 -18.14 -0.71 6.45
C ARG A 195 -18.50 0.63 5.82
N GLN A 196 -17.52 1.51 5.58
CA GLN A 196 -17.74 2.80 4.95
C GLN A 196 -18.29 2.66 3.52
N ARG A 197 -17.69 1.77 2.69
CA ARG A 197 -18.18 1.53 1.32
C ARG A 197 -19.59 0.96 1.31
N LYS A 198 -19.89 0.02 2.21
CA LYS A 198 -21.26 -0.49 2.39
C LYS A 198 -22.22 0.65 2.74
N ASN A 199 -21.88 1.48 3.75
CA ASN A 199 -22.74 2.56 4.20
C ASN A 199 -23.00 3.58 3.08
N GLY A 200 -21.98 3.94 2.31
CA GLY A 200 -22.11 4.84 1.16
C GLY A 200 -23.06 4.28 0.09
N ALA A 201 -22.89 3.01 -0.28
CA ALA A 201 -23.75 2.35 -1.26
C ALA A 201 -25.19 2.20 -0.76
N GLU A 202 -25.36 1.79 0.49
CA GLU A 202 -26.68 1.65 1.12
C GLU A 202 -27.43 2.99 1.15
N ARG A 203 -26.74 4.09 1.52
CA ARG A 203 -27.32 5.43 1.48
C ARG A 203 -27.75 5.80 0.06
N ALA A 204 -26.89 5.60 -0.93
CA ALA A 204 -27.22 5.93 -2.33
C ALA A 204 -28.45 5.18 -2.85
N PHE A 205 -28.60 3.91 -2.50
CA PHE A 205 -29.74 3.10 -2.90
C PHE A 205 -31.02 3.52 -2.17
N LYS A 206 -30.94 3.82 -0.86
CA LYS A 206 -32.08 4.26 -0.05
C LYS A 206 -32.61 5.64 -0.46
N GLU A 207 -31.80 6.51 -1.02
CA GLU A 207 -32.22 7.83 -1.51
C GLU A 207 -33.12 7.74 -2.76
N ASN A 208 -33.09 6.63 -3.51
CA ASN A 208 -33.98 6.40 -4.64
C ASN A 208 -35.17 5.52 -4.21
N PRO A 209 -36.41 6.05 -4.11
CA PRO A 209 -37.58 5.30 -3.64
C PRO A 209 -37.98 4.14 -4.56
N LEU A 210 -37.42 4.06 -5.79
CA LEU A 210 -37.63 2.95 -6.71
C LEU A 210 -36.63 1.81 -6.47
N VAL A 211 -35.64 1.97 -5.59
CA VAL A 211 -34.64 0.95 -5.30
C VAL A 211 -34.93 0.28 -3.96
N SER A 212 -35.01 -1.04 -3.94
CA SER A 212 -35.15 -1.84 -2.74
C SER A 212 -33.93 -2.75 -2.55
N ILE A 213 -33.21 -2.59 -1.45
CA ILE A 213 -32.08 -3.47 -1.11
C ILE A 213 -32.63 -4.78 -0.59
N VAL A 214 -32.35 -5.88 -1.27
CA VAL A 214 -32.84 -7.23 -0.92
C VAL A 214 -31.79 -8.08 -0.22
N ALA A 215 -30.51 -7.75 -0.35
CA ALA A 215 -29.41 -8.48 0.30
C ALA A 215 -28.15 -7.63 0.43
N MET A 216 -27.39 -7.92 1.48
CA MET A 216 -26.04 -7.38 1.73
C MET A 216 -25.19 -8.53 2.27
N GLU A 217 -24.20 -9.00 1.47
CA GLU A 217 -23.39 -10.18 1.79
C GLU A 217 -21.91 -9.91 1.56
N SER A 218 -21.07 -10.46 2.46
CA SER A 218 -19.62 -10.35 2.29
C SER A 218 -19.09 -11.38 1.30
N ALA A 219 -18.19 -10.93 0.43
CA ALA A 219 -17.37 -11.77 -0.43
C ALA A 219 -15.86 -11.52 -0.20
N ASN A 220 -15.50 -11.01 0.98
CA ASN A 220 -14.16 -10.95 1.56
C ASN A 220 -13.07 -10.41 0.62
N TRP A 221 -13.40 -9.47 -0.27
CA TRP A 221 -12.54 -8.87 -1.31
C TRP A 221 -12.10 -9.83 -2.42
N LYS A 222 -12.61 -11.08 -2.46
CA LYS A 222 -12.12 -12.15 -3.33
C LYS A 222 -12.98 -12.33 -4.58
N ILE A 223 -12.33 -12.67 -5.69
CA ILE A 223 -13.00 -12.88 -6.98
C ILE A 223 -13.87 -14.15 -6.99
N ASP A 224 -13.37 -15.24 -6.41
CA ASP A 224 -14.09 -16.51 -6.31
C ASP A 224 -15.31 -16.41 -5.38
N GLU A 225 -15.15 -15.74 -4.24
CA GLU A 225 -16.26 -15.46 -3.33
C GLU A 225 -17.26 -14.47 -3.97
N GLY A 226 -16.80 -13.49 -4.73
CA GLY A 226 -17.65 -12.59 -5.53
C GLY A 226 -18.56 -13.36 -6.50
N TYR A 227 -18.01 -14.35 -7.21
CA TYR A 227 -18.78 -15.24 -8.06
C TYR A 227 -19.82 -16.04 -7.26
N GLU A 228 -19.39 -16.76 -6.21
CA GLU A 228 -20.26 -17.66 -5.44
C GLU A 228 -21.36 -16.93 -4.67
N VAL A 229 -21.05 -15.77 -4.07
CA VAL A 229 -22.05 -14.96 -3.37
C VAL A 229 -23.05 -14.41 -4.39
N THR A 230 -22.61 -13.94 -5.55
CA THR A 230 -23.51 -13.49 -6.60
C THR A 230 -24.44 -14.61 -7.08
N ARG A 231 -23.91 -15.81 -7.26
CA ARG A 231 -24.72 -17.00 -7.62
C ARG A 231 -25.82 -17.25 -6.59
N LYS A 232 -25.52 -17.21 -5.31
CA LYS A 232 -26.49 -17.39 -4.22
C LYS A 232 -27.54 -16.29 -4.21
N LEU A 233 -27.12 -15.03 -4.39
CA LEU A 233 -28.02 -13.88 -4.43
C LEU A 233 -29.02 -13.99 -5.58
N PHE A 234 -28.57 -14.35 -6.79
CA PHE A 234 -29.46 -14.51 -7.95
C PHE A 234 -30.29 -15.79 -7.91
N THR A 235 -29.93 -16.77 -7.12
CA THR A 235 -30.80 -17.92 -6.82
C THR A 235 -31.97 -17.50 -5.92
N ALA A 236 -31.70 -16.69 -4.91
CA ALA A 236 -32.74 -16.20 -3.97
C ALA A 236 -33.57 -15.04 -4.55
N HIS A 237 -32.94 -14.18 -5.34
CA HIS A 237 -33.51 -12.95 -5.91
C HIS A 237 -33.17 -12.84 -7.39
N PRO A 238 -33.83 -13.61 -8.27
CA PRO A 238 -33.47 -13.69 -9.69
C PRO A 238 -33.68 -12.39 -10.49
N ASP A 239 -34.36 -11.41 -9.90
CA ASP A 239 -34.77 -10.13 -10.48
C ASP A 239 -33.95 -8.93 -9.93
N ILE A 240 -32.77 -9.17 -9.31
CA ILE A 240 -31.83 -8.10 -8.95
C ILE A 240 -31.42 -7.35 -10.23
N GLY A 241 -31.61 -6.04 -10.24
CA GLY A 241 -31.23 -5.15 -11.34
C GLY A 241 -30.03 -4.24 -11.04
N LEU A 242 -29.67 -4.06 -9.76
CA LEU A 242 -28.51 -3.28 -9.35
C LEU A 242 -27.60 -4.10 -8.43
N LEU A 243 -26.30 -4.06 -8.68
CA LEU A 243 -25.30 -4.69 -7.84
C LEU A 243 -24.17 -3.71 -7.55
N PHE A 244 -23.95 -3.38 -6.28
CA PHE A 244 -22.75 -2.69 -5.84
C PHE A 244 -21.78 -3.70 -5.25
N CYS A 245 -20.52 -3.68 -5.72
CA CYS A 245 -19.43 -4.47 -5.19
C CYS A 245 -18.42 -3.54 -4.54
N ALA A 246 -18.08 -3.79 -3.28
CA ALA A 246 -17.18 -2.92 -2.53
C ALA A 246 -15.72 -2.93 -3.05
N ASN A 247 -15.36 -3.84 -3.97
CA ASN A 247 -14.14 -3.77 -4.78
C ASN A 247 -14.30 -4.47 -6.14
N ASP A 248 -13.34 -4.21 -7.04
CA ASP A 248 -13.35 -4.74 -8.41
C ASP A 248 -13.11 -6.26 -8.46
N MET A 249 -12.31 -6.83 -7.55
CA MET A 249 -12.11 -8.28 -7.52
C MET A 249 -13.45 -9.02 -7.34
N MET A 250 -14.27 -8.59 -6.39
CA MET A 250 -15.62 -9.16 -6.20
C MET A 250 -16.53 -8.88 -7.40
N ALA A 251 -16.42 -7.66 -7.98
CA ALA A 251 -17.21 -7.29 -9.15
C ALA A 251 -16.88 -8.15 -10.37
N LEU A 252 -15.61 -8.43 -10.63
CA LEU A 252 -15.17 -9.32 -11.73
C LEU A 252 -15.71 -10.75 -11.54
N GLY A 253 -15.71 -11.26 -10.31
CA GLY A 253 -16.36 -12.52 -9.98
C GLY A 253 -17.87 -12.49 -10.25
N ALA A 254 -18.54 -11.42 -9.85
CA ALA A 254 -19.96 -11.20 -10.10
C ALA A 254 -20.28 -11.12 -11.60
N LEU A 255 -19.50 -10.35 -12.37
CA LEU A 255 -19.66 -10.24 -13.83
C LEU A 255 -19.50 -11.57 -14.54
N LYS A 256 -18.54 -12.40 -14.10
CA LYS A 256 -18.37 -13.76 -14.64
C LYS A 256 -19.62 -14.59 -14.43
N TYR A 257 -20.20 -14.61 -13.23
CA TYR A 257 -21.45 -15.31 -12.96
C TYR A 257 -22.60 -14.78 -13.82
N LEU A 258 -22.76 -13.45 -13.92
CA LEU A 258 -23.83 -12.84 -14.72
C LEU A 258 -23.72 -13.24 -16.19
N GLN A 259 -22.52 -13.28 -16.75
CA GLN A 259 -22.25 -13.71 -18.10
C GLN A 259 -22.60 -15.19 -18.32
N GLU A 260 -22.09 -16.08 -17.47
CA GLU A 260 -22.31 -17.53 -17.58
C GLU A 260 -23.77 -17.94 -17.38
N SER A 261 -24.50 -17.21 -16.51
CA SER A 261 -25.92 -17.46 -16.24
C SER A 261 -26.88 -16.73 -17.21
N GLY A 262 -26.35 -16.00 -18.21
CA GLY A 262 -27.15 -15.25 -19.19
C GLY A 262 -27.96 -14.12 -18.57
N LYS A 263 -27.61 -13.63 -17.38
CA LYS A 263 -28.29 -12.51 -16.72
C LYS A 263 -27.90 -11.19 -17.39
N GLN A 264 -28.88 -10.57 -18.04
CA GLN A 264 -28.69 -9.31 -18.75
C GLN A 264 -29.35 -8.14 -18.01
N GLY A 265 -28.87 -6.92 -18.28
CA GLY A 265 -29.50 -5.69 -17.76
C GLY A 265 -29.20 -5.38 -16.30
N VAL A 266 -28.36 -6.18 -15.61
CA VAL A 266 -27.89 -5.89 -14.26
C VAL A 266 -26.82 -4.79 -14.34
N LYS A 267 -27.06 -3.66 -13.65
CA LYS A 267 -26.06 -2.58 -13.57
C LYS A 267 -25.13 -2.85 -12.40
N VAL A 268 -23.83 -2.98 -12.70
CA VAL A 268 -22.77 -3.25 -11.72
C VAL A 268 -21.97 -1.98 -11.48
N ALA A 269 -21.85 -1.58 -10.21
CA ALA A 269 -20.97 -0.51 -9.75
C ALA A 269 -19.90 -1.10 -8.82
N SER A 270 -18.69 -0.57 -8.89
CA SER A 270 -17.56 -1.14 -8.16
C SER A 270 -16.58 -0.08 -7.66
N TYR A 271 -15.39 -0.54 -7.23
CA TYR A 271 -14.37 0.26 -6.57
C TYR A 271 -12.98 -0.33 -6.81
N ASP A 272 -11.94 0.47 -7.04
CA ASP A 272 -10.50 0.29 -7.21
C ASP A 272 -9.98 0.71 -8.58
N ALA A 273 -10.82 0.65 -9.63
CA ALA A 273 -10.48 0.95 -11.02
C ALA A 273 -9.29 0.12 -11.55
N LEU A 274 -9.28 -1.19 -11.25
CA LEU A 274 -8.33 -2.14 -11.83
C LEU A 274 -8.41 -2.14 -13.35
N ASP A 275 -7.36 -2.54 -14.04
CA ASP A 275 -7.31 -2.54 -15.50
C ASP A 275 -8.46 -3.40 -16.09
N GLU A 276 -8.72 -4.59 -15.53
CA GLU A 276 -9.81 -5.45 -15.97
C GLU A 276 -11.19 -4.81 -15.73
N ALA A 277 -11.35 -4.06 -14.64
CA ALA A 277 -12.58 -3.32 -14.37
C ALA A 277 -12.75 -2.13 -15.33
N ARG A 278 -11.68 -1.42 -15.67
CA ARG A 278 -11.69 -0.38 -16.71
C ARG A 278 -12.10 -0.94 -18.07
N GLU A 279 -11.57 -2.11 -18.43
CA GLU A 279 -12.01 -2.80 -19.66
C GLU A 279 -13.49 -3.25 -19.60
N ALA A 280 -13.97 -3.73 -18.44
CA ALA A 280 -15.40 -4.05 -18.26
C ALA A 280 -16.28 -2.79 -18.36
N VAL A 281 -15.81 -1.62 -17.90
CA VAL A 281 -16.51 -0.35 -18.09
C VAL A 281 -16.54 0.06 -19.55
N LYS A 282 -15.44 -0.05 -20.27
CA LYS A 282 -15.39 0.21 -21.74
C LYS A 282 -16.32 -0.71 -22.52
N ALA A 283 -16.37 -1.98 -22.15
CA ALA A 283 -17.25 -2.98 -22.76
C ALA A 283 -18.74 -2.81 -22.37
N GLY A 284 -19.05 -1.96 -21.39
CA GLY A 284 -20.41 -1.73 -20.89
C GLY A 284 -20.97 -2.86 -20.02
N THR A 285 -20.16 -3.84 -19.60
CA THR A 285 -20.54 -4.90 -18.66
C THR A 285 -20.49 -4.44 -17.21
N MET A 286 -19.68 -3.43 -16.90
CA MET A 286 -19.68 -2.67 -15.67
C MET A 286 -20.07 -1.23 -15.94
N ALA A 287 -20.89 -0.63 -15.10
CA ALA A 287 -21.35 0.74 -15.32
C ALA A 287 -20.34 1.80 -14.83
N VAL A 288 -19.67 1.52 -13.73
CA VAL A 288 -18.74 2.45 -13.06
C VAL A 288 -17.85 1.71 -12.08
N THR A 289 -16.62 2.18 -11.93
CA THR A 289 -15.75 1.88 -10.79
C THR A 289 -15.14 3.18 -10.24
N VAL A 290 -14.47 3.12 -9.09
CA VAL A 290 -13.81 4.27 -8.45
C VAL A 290 -12.31 4.10 -8.48
N ASP A 291 -11.59 5.05 -9.06
CA ASP A 291 -10.14 5.15 -8.88
C ASP A 291 -9.85 5.82 -7.53
N GLN A 292 -9.31 5.05 -6.60
CA GLN A 292 -8.89 5.51 -5.29
C GLN A 292 -7.38 5.85 -5.22
N GLN A 293 -6.71 5.90 -6.36
CA GLN A 293 -5.32 6.30 -6.50
C GLN A 293 -4.35 5.53 -5.57
N ALA A 294 -4.35 4.19 -5.70
CA ALA A 294 -3.53 3.30 -4.88
C ALA A 294 -2.05 3.69 -4.82
N ALA A 295 -1.47 4.05 -5.97
CA ALA A 295 -0.08 4.51 -6.05
C ALA A 295 0.17 5.77 -5.20
N GLU A 296 -0.78 6.71 -5.19
CA GLU A 296 -0.65 7.93 -4.37
C GLU A 296 -0.74 7.62 -2.88
N GLN A 297 -1.61 6.69 -2.46
CA GLN A 297 -1.67 6.25 -1.06
C GLN A 297 -0.34 5.63 -0.61
N GLY A 298 0.26 4.77 -1.44
CA GLY A 298 1.58 4.17 -1.17
C GLY A 298 2.70 5.21 -1.09
N TYR A 299 2.70 6.16 -2.03
CA TYR A 299 3.66 7.28 -2.05
C TYR A 299 3.56 8.14 -0.80
N GLN A 300 2.36 8.58 -0.46
CA GLN A 300 2.12 9.43 0.72
C GLN A 300 2.40 8.68 2.02
N GLY A 301 2.16 7.37 2.08
CA GLY A 301 2.50 6.53 3.22
C GLY A 301 4.00 6.56 3.53
N VAL A 302 4.84 6.26 2.54
CA VAL A 302 6.30 6.28 2.70
C VAL A 302 6.81 7.70 2.95
N ARG A 303 6.31 8.70 2.21
CA ARG A 303 6.66 10.11 2.44
C ARG A 303 6.35 10.55 3.86
N SER A 304 5.18 10.19 4.39
CA SER A 304 4.78 10.52 5.76
C SER A 304 5.66 9.83 6.79
N ALA A 305 6.04 8.56 6.57
CA ALA A 305 6.97 7.86 7.45
C ALA A 305 8.33 8.59 7.54
N ILE A 306 8.90 8.99 6.40
CA ILE A 306 10.17 9.74 6.36
C ILE A 306 10.06 11.11 7.04
N ARG A 307 8.93 11.83 6.86
CA ARG A 307 8.69 13.10 7.53
C ARG A 307 8.57 12.95 9.04
N ALA A 308 7.86 11.90 9.51
CA ALA A 308 7.77 11.58 10.93
C ALA A 308 9.14 11.28 11.55
N LEU A 309 9.99 10.51 10.84
CA LEU A 309 11.36 10.21 11.26
C LEU A 309 12.29 11.44 11.33
N LYS A 310 11.92 12.52 10.64
CA LYS A 310 12.58 13.84 10.75
C LYS A 310 12.01 14.71 11.86
N GLY A 311 11.03 14.20 12.62
CA GLY A 311 10.38 14.94 13.72
C GLY A 311 9.29 15.92 13.25
N GLU A 312 8.84 15.84 11.98
CA GLU A 312 7.75 16.67 11.50
C GLU A 312 6.42 16.23 12.10
N GLN A 313 5.58 17.21 12.46
CA GLN A 313 4.20 16.92 12.84
C GLN A 313 3.37 16.64 11.57
N LEU A 314 2.73 15.48 11.56
CA LEU A 314 1.85 15.08 10.47
C LEU A 314 0.39 15.35 10.80
N PRO A 315 -0.47 15.62 9.79
CA PRO A 315 -1.91 15.63 10.00
C PRO A 315 -2.37 14.25 10.47
N GLU A 316 -3.42 14.22 11.30
CA GLU A 316 -4.01 12.96 11.75
C GLU A 316 -4.59 12.16 10.59
N VAL A 317 -5.21 12.85 9.63
CA VAL A 317 -5.82 12.26 8.43
C VAL A 317 -5.37 13.02 7.20
N LEU A 318 -4.90 12.30 6.19
CA LEU A 318 -4.64 12.80 4.84
C LEU A 318 -5.51 12.02 3.86
N LEU A 319 -6.47 12.69 3.24
CA LEU A 319 -7.33 12.09 2.23
C LEU A 319 -6.80 12.36 0.83
N VAL A 320 -6.67 11.30 0.05
CA VAL A 320 -6.38 11.33 -1.38
C VAL A 320 -7.71 11.43 -2.14
N ASP A 321 -7.75 12.23 -3.20
CA ASP A 321 -8.93 12.38 -4.01
C ASP A 321 -9.30 11.09 -4.74
N THR A 322 -10.59 10.89 -4.98
CA THR A 322 -11.12 9.77 -5.77
C THR A 322 -11.73 10.24 -7.08
N ARG A 323 -11.77 9.36 -8.08
CA ARG A 323 -12.36 9.65 -9.40
C ARG A 323 -13.32 8.54 -9.80
N LEU A 324 -14.51 8.91 -10.27
CA LEU A 324 -15.38 7.94 -10.93
C LEU A 324 -14.82 7.59 -12.32
N VAL A 325 -14.72 6.29 -12.59
CA VAL A 325 -14.33 5.75 -13.88
C VAL A 325 -15.57 5.21 -14.56
N THR A 326 -16.03 5.91 -15.58
CA THR A 326 -17.20 5.60 -16.40
C THR A 326 -16.79 5.45 -17.87
N ALA A 327 -17.66 4.92 -18.73
CA ALA A 327 -17.38 4.84 -20.16
C ALA A 327 -17.09 6.22 -20.78
N GLU A 328 -17.67 7.30 -20.23
CA GLU A 328 -17.40 8.67 -20.70
C GLU A 328 -16.00 9.15 -20.29
N SER A 329 -15.57 8.87 -19.07
CA SER A 329 -14.24 9.28 -18.56
C SER A 329 -13.08 8.51 -19.20
N LEU A 330 -13.36 7.43 -19.94
CA LEU A 330 -12.37 6.58 -20.61
C LEU A 330 -12.26 6.87 -22.13
N LYS A 331 -13.02 7.83 -22.66
CA LYS A 331 -12.90 8.32 -24.03
C LYS A 331 -11.74 9.30 -24.17
#